data_aba5a320f94928ab7b38be2989262f5f
#
_entry.id   aba5a320f94928ab7b38be2989262f5f
#
_cell.length_a   1.000
_cell.length_b   1.000
_cell.length_c   1.000
_cell.angle_alpha   90.00
_cell.angle_beta   90.00
_cell.angle_gamma   90.00
#
_symmetry.space_group_name_H-M   'P 1'
#
loop_
_entity.id
_entity.type
_entity.pdbx_description
1 polymer ?
#
loop_
_entity_poly.entity_id
_entity_poly.type
_entity_poly.pdbx_seq_one_letter_code
_entity_poly.pdbx_strand_id
1 'polypeptide(L)'
;MAFVPKTLDYTVSPYTGLTRQSWIEAGTYLLEGVFQNIAHFEDPVVMPRKEIKVTYPHSADAVWEFKAEYFEGLARSFFIAAPLIHDNPDLNLCGYSIRDYYKSHVLRACTKGDPVSVGRYEELQEMAGDYNRAFQQTVETCALVICLWVCKEEIWDTYTKEEKDVIAEFLRGYADGNTVPQNWRLFNMLDMAFLDMEGYEIDEEIMLDHAQSILAYYAGDGWYRDGHSFDYYSCWAFNVYAPIWNLWYGYEKQPYIAAKFEEHSNKLMETYADFFDRDGFTNMWGRSNI
;
A
#
# COMPACT_ATOMS: atom_id res chain seq x y z
N MET A 1 -26.93 3.61 -4.69
CA MET A 1 -27.15 3.03 -6.05
C MET A 1 -25.84 2.34 -6.45
N ALA A 2 -25.88 1.27 -7.23
CA ALA A 2 -24.64 0.67 -7.74
C ALA A 2 -23.96 1.64 -8.73
N PHE A 3 -22.64 1.64 -8.75
CA PHE A 3 -21.87 2.41 -9.74
C PHE A 3 -22.13 1.85 -11.15
N VAL A 4 -22.34 2.73 -12.09
CA VAL A 4 -22.45 2.39 -13.52
C VAL A 4 -21.59 3.40 -14.29
N PRO A 5 -20.59 2.94 -15.08
CA PRO A 5 -19.77 3.83 -15.89
C PRO A 5 -20.65 4.62 -16.86
N LYS A 6 -20.40 5.93 -16.97
CA LYS A 6 -21.16 6.83 -17.84
C LYS A 6 -20.67 6.77 -19.28
N THR A 7 -19.36 6.49 -19.44
CA THR A 7 -18.68 6.53 -20.73
C THR A 7 -18.07 5.19 -21.02
N LEU A 8 -18.63 4.48 -22.00
CA LEU A 8 -18.09 3.23 -22.51
C LEU A 8 -17.65 3.42 -23.95
N ASP A 9 -16.51 2.82 -24.34
CA ASP A 9 -16.01 2.82 -25.70
C ASP A 9 -15.46 1.44 -26.07
N TYR A 10 -16.26 0.67 -26.78
CA TYR A 10 -15.91 -0.67 -27.24
C TYR A 10 -14.85 -0.69 -28.36
N THR A 11 -14.49 0.47 -28.92
CA THR A 11 -13.37 0.57 -29.87
C THR A 11 -12.02 0.58 -29.14
N VAL A 12 -11.99 1.07 -27.89
CA VAL A 12 -10.81 1.08 -27.00
C VAL A 12 -10.70 -0.22 -26.22
N SER A 13 -11.81 -0.70 -25.66
CA SER A 13 -11.87 -1.96 -24.91
C SER A 13 -13.01 -2.84 -25.43
N PRO A 14 -12.71 -3.78 -26.37
CA PRO A 14 -13.73 -4.50 -27.11
C PRO A 14 -14.71 -5.32 -26.26
N TYR A 15 -14.28 -5.77 -25.10
CA TYR A 15 -15.08 -6.66 -24.23
C TYR A 15 -15.86 -5.90 -23.15
N THR A 16 -15.29 -4.86 -22.59
CA THR A 16 -15.87 -4.15 -21.43
C THR A 16 -16.35 -2.75 -21.76
N GLY A 17 -15.80 -2.14 -22.80
CA GLY A 17 -16.00 -0.73 -23.11
C GLY A 17 -15.35 0.23 -22.11
N LEU A 18 -14.67 -0.28 -21.08
CA LEU A 18 -14.05 0.55 -20.05
C LEU A 18 -12.88 1.34 -20.63
N THR A 19 -12.84 2.64 -20.31
CA THR A 19 -11.78 3.57 -20.69
C THR A 19 -11.08 4.09 -19.44
N ARG A 20 -9.97 4.84 -19.60
CA ARG A 20 -9.37 5.58 -18.48
C ARG A 20 -10.42 6.44 -17.76
N GLN A 21 -11.31 7.10 -18.50
CA GLN A 21 -12.37 7.92 -17.90
C GLN A 21 -13.33 7.09 -17.04
N SER A 22 -13.64 5.86 -17.44
CA SER A 22 -14.48 4.95 -16.64
C SER A 22 -13.81 4.60 -15.30
N TRP A 23 -12.48 4.43 -15.28
CA TRP A 23 -11.71 4.19 -14.04
C TRP A 23 -11.65 5.42 -13.15
N ILE A 24 -11.50 6.63 -13.72
CA ILE A 24 -11.57 7.90 -12.98
C ILE A 24 -12.96 8.05 -12.34
N GLU A 25 -14.04 7.77 -13.07
CA GLU A 25 -15.40 7.80 -12.54
C GLU A 25 -15.61 6.80 -11.40
N ALA A 26 -15.08 5.58 -11.54
CA ALA A 26 -15.16 4.55 -10.51
C ALA A 26 -14.36 4.94 -9.25
N GLY A 27 -13.13 5.43 -9.42
CA GLY A 27 -12.30 5.91 -8.33
C GLY A 27 -12.95 7.08 -7.59
N THR A 28 -13.48 8.05 -8.32
CA THR A 28 -14.20 9.18 -7.75
C THR A 28 -15.43 8.72 -6.95
N TYR A 29 -16.23 7.82 -7.48
CA TYR A 29 -17.39 7.25 -6.80
C TYR A 29 -17.03 6.54 -5.49
N LEU A 30 -15.96 5.72 -5.51
CA LEU A 30 -15.48 5.01 -4.32
C LEU A 30 -14.97 5.99 -3.26
N LEU A 31 -14.21 6.99 -3.69
CA LEU A 31 -13.63 8.00 -2.80
C LEU A 31 -14.69 8.93 -2.22
N GLU A 32 -15.74 9.30 -2.98
CA GLU A 32 -16.92 9.99 -2.44
C GLU A 32 -17.56 9.19 -1.31
N GLY A 33 -17.66 7.85 -1.46
CA GLY A 33 -18.16 6.97 -0.40
C GLY A 33 -17.33 7.04 0.89
N VAL A 34 -16.01 7.25 0.77
CA VAL A 34 -15.13 7.49 1.93
C VAL A 34 -15.41 8.86 2.53
N PHE A 35 -15.36 9.92 1.73
CA PHE A 35 -15.44 11.31 2.20
C PHE A 35 -16.83 11.69 2.73
N GLN A 36 -17.90 11.02 2.34
CA GLN A 36 -19.23 11.16 2.95
C GLN A 36 -19.28 10.76 4.43
N ASN A 37 -18.31 9.99 4.91
CA ASN A 37 -18.22 9.54 6.31
C ASN A 37 -17.22 10.37 7.13
N ILE A 38 -16.58 11.39 6.55
CA ILE A 38 -15.68 12.32 7.24
C ILE A 38 -16.52 13.55 7.65
N ALA A 39 -16.64 13.78 8.96
CA ALA A 39 -17.43 14.88 9.49
C ALA A 39 -16.66 16.20 9.50
N HIS A 40 -15.38 16.16 9.83
CA HIS A 40 -14.50 17.32 9.90
C HIS A 40 -13.18 17.02 9.19
N PHE A 41 -12.52 18.05 8.67
CA PHE A 41 -11.25 17.89 7.94
C PHE A 41 -10.16 17.19 8.77
N GLU A 42 -10.17 17.36 10.08
CA GLU A 42 -9.21 16.80 11.03
C GLU A 42 -9.48 15.33 11.40
N ASP A 43 -10.64 14.79 11.02
CA ASP A 43 -11.02 13.43 11.37
C ASP A 43 -10.24 12.41 10.53
N PRO A 44 -9.84 11.27 11.10
CA PRO A 44 -9.20 10.18 10.35
C PRO A 44 -10.23 9.46 9.47
N VAL A 45 -9.74 8.70 8.49
CA VAL A 45 -10.58 7.82 7.68
C VAL A 45 -11.01 6.61 8.51
N VAL A 46 -12.23 6.64 9.03
CA VAL A 46 -12.85 5.52 9.75
C VAL A 46 -14.22 5.22 9.15
N MET A 47 -14.37 4.02 8.61
CA MET A 47 -15.62 3.62 8.00
C MET A 47 -16.65 3.16 9.05
N PRO A 48 -17.95 3.49 8.86
CA PRO A 48 -19.02 3.02 9.75
C PRO A 48 -19.04 1.50 9.82
N ARG A 49 -19.18 0.97 11.02
CA ARG A 49 -19.26 -0.47 11.30
C ARG A 49 -20.61 -0.87 11.86
N LYS A 50 -21.06 -2.07 11.51
CA LYS A 50 -22.20 -2.71 12.15
C LYS A 50 -21.82 -3.28 13.52
N GLU A 51 -20.55 -3.65 13.68
CA GLU A 51 -20.03 -4.26 14.91
C GLU A 51 -19.09 -3.27 15.61
N ILE A 52 -19.22 -3.18 16.92
CA ILE A 52 -18.43 -2.26 17.76
C ILE A 52 -17.01 -2.82 18.00
N LYS A 53 -16.83 -4.14 17.88
CA LYS A 53 -15.55 -4.81 18.10
C LYS A 53 -14.87 -5.14 16.78
N VAL A 54 -13.63 -4.71 16.66
CA VAL A 54 -12.71 -5.23 15.64
C VAL A 54 -12.34 -6.65 16.04
N THR A 55 -12.60 -7.63 15.19
CA THR A 55 -12.36 -9.05 15.49
C THR A 55 -11.17 -9.64 14.76
N TYR A 56 -10.33 -8.83 14.12
CA TYR A 56 -9.24 -9.34 13.31
C TYR A 56 -7.88 -8.83 13.80
N PRO A 57 -6.90 -9.72 13.91
CA PRO A 57 -6.90 -11.16 14.17
C PRO A 57 -7.06 -11.49 15.66
N HIS A 58 -7.18 -10.50 16.51
CA HIS A 58 -7.29 -10.60 17.97
C HIS A 58 -8.40 -9.69 18.50
N SER A 59 -8.79 -9.85 19.76
CA SER A 59 -9.75 -8.95 20.40
C SER A 59 -9.22 -7.52 20.40
N ALA A 60 -9.98 -6.59 19.83
CA ALA A 60 -9.58 -5.21 19.60
C ALA A 60 -9.62 -4.34 20.88
N ASP A 61 -8.88 -4.73 21.89
CA ASP A 61 -8.72 -3.91 23.10
C ASP A 61 -7.33 -3.23 23.12
N ALA A 62 -6.50 -3.48 22.12
CA ALA A 62 -5.14 -2.96 22.06
C ALA A 62 -5.08 -1.64 21.28
N VAL A 63 -4.44 -0.63 21.87
CA VAL A 63 -4.29 0.72 21.28
C VAL A 63 -3.65 0.67 19.90
N TRP A 64 -2.67 -0.20 19.68
CA TRP A 64 -2.00 -0.35 18.38
C TRP A 64 -2.92 -0.90 17.26
N GLU A 65 -3.99 -1.63 17.60
CA GLU A 65 -4.97 -2.12 16.62
C GLU A 65 -5.87 -0.99 16.13
N PHE A 66 -6.30 -0.08 17.00
CA PHE A 66 -7.00 1.13 16.58
C PHE A 66 -6.13 2.04 15.73
N LYS A 67 -4.85 2.16 16.08
CA LYS A 67 -3.87 2.90 15.28
C LYS A 67 -3.66 2.26 13.91
N ALA A 68 -3.64 0.94 13.83
CA ALA A 68 -3.59 0.22 12.55
C ALA A 68 -4.84 0.50 11.71
N GLU A 69 -6.04 0.51 12.31
CA GLU A 69 -7.29 0.82 11.61
C GLU A 69 -7.28 2.23 10.99
N TYR A 70 -6.81 3.23 11.75
CA TYR A 70 -6.67 4.59 11.22
C TYR A 70 -5.71 4.63 10.04
N PHE A 71 -4.62 3.88 10.13
CA PHE A 71 -3.64 3.83 9.05
C PHE A 71 -4.14 3.06 7.84
N GLU A 72 -4.83 1.92 8.03
CA GLU A 72 -5.48 1.20 6.94
C GLU A 72 -6.50 2.09 6.21
N GLY A 73 -7.33 2.82 6.95
CA GLY A 73 -8.27 3.76 6.37
C GLY A 73 -7.58 4.81 5.50
N LEU A 74 -6.54 5.45 6.03
CA LEU A 74 -5.77 6.46 5.32
C LEU A 74 -5.05 5.87 4.10
N ALA A 75 -4.19 4.87 4.30
CA ALA A 75 -3.28 4.38 3.26
C ALA A 75 -4.03 3.65 2.13
N ARG A 76 -5.04 2.84 2.46
CA ARG A 76 -5.80 2.09 1.45
C ARG A 76 -6.74 2.98 0.62
N SER A 77 -7.36 3.99 1.22
CA SER A 77 -8.11 4.98 0.45
C SER A 77 -7.20 5.88 -0.39
N PHE A 78 -5.95 6.07 0.04
CA PHE A 78 -4.97 6.85 -0.71
C PHE A 78 -4.57 6.17 -2.03
N PHE A 79 -4.60 4.83 -2.15
CA PHE A 79 -4.42 4.15 -3.43
C PHE A 79 -5.43 4.59 -4.50
N ILE A 80 -6.65 4.96 -4.09
CA ILE A 80 -7.65 5.49 -4.99
C ILE A 80 -7.41 6.98 -5.23
N ALA A 81 -7.05 7.71 -4.17
CA ALA A 81 -6.89 9.15 -4.23
C ALA A 81 -5.62 9.60 -4.97
N ALA A 82 -4.48 8.91 -4.80
CA ALA A 82 -3.21 9.33 -5.37
C ALA A 82 -3.24 9.51 -6.90
N PRO A 83 -3.71 8.54 -7.70
CA PRO A 83 -3.83 8.74 -9.15
C PRO A 83 -4.87 9.81 -9.52
N LEU A 84 -5.92 10.00 -8.73
CA LEU A 84 -6.89 11.06 -8.96
C LEU A 84 -6.32 12.45 -8.65
N ILE A 85 -5.50 12.57 -7.62
CA ILE A 85 -4.77 13.81 -7.26
C ILE A 85 -3.75 14.13 -8.34
N HIS A 86 -3.00 13.13 -8.82
CA HIS A 86 -2.04 13.33 -9.90
C HIS A 86 -2.71 13.83 -11.18
N ASP A 87 -3.86 13.26 -11.57
CA ASP A 87 -4.61 13.70 -12.75
C ASP A 87 -5.31 15.07 -12.55
N ASN A 88 -5.76 15.36 -11.33
CA ASN A 88 -6.48 16.59 -10.99
C ASN A 88 -6.18 17.02 -9.54
N PRO A 89 -5.13 17.83 -9.33
CA PRO A 89 -4.75 18.32 -7.99
C PRO A 89 -5.82 19.16 -7.27
N ASP A 90 -6.76 19.71 -8.03
CA ASP A 90 -7.84 20.55 -7.50
C ASP A 90 -9.14 19.76 -7.22
N LEU A 91 -9.07 18.43 -7.27
CA LEU A 91 -10.22 17.56 -6.99
C LEU A 91 -10.81 17.87 -5.61
N ASN A 92 -12.10 18.19 -5.59
CA ASN A 92 -12.86 18.42 -4.37
C ASN A 92 -14.02 17.43 -4.30
N LEU A 93 -14.14 16.71 -3.19
CA LEU A 93 -15.22 15.76 -2.94
C LEU A 93 -15.83 16.05 -1.57
N CYS A 94 -17.15 16.08 -1.49
CA CYS A 94 -17.90 16.33 -0.25
C CYS A 94 -17.50 17.63 0.48
N GLY A 95 -16.96 18.61 -0.25
CA GLY A 95 -16.53 19.89 0.30
C GLY A 95 -15.06 19.93 0.77
N TYR A 96 -14.31 18.86 0.58
CA TYR A 96 -12.89 18.77 0.95
C TYR A 96 -11.98 18.76 -0.27
N SER A 97 -10.87 19.51 -0.24
CA SER A 97 -9.75 19.32 -1.15
C SER A 97 -9.10 17.99 -0.83
N ILE A 98 -9.13 17.07 -1.79
CA ILE A 98 -8.62 15.71 -1.59
C ILE A 98 -7.09 15.72 -1.39
N ARG A 99 -6.38 16.50 -2.18
CA ARG A 99 -4.94 16.68 -2.03
C ARG A 99 -4.57 17.19 -0.64
N ASP A 100 -5.23 18.26 -0.18
CA ASP A 100 -4.88 18.90 1.09
C ASP A 100 -5.24 18.01 2.28
N TYR A 101 -6.33 17.22 2.17
CA TYR A 101 -6.68 16.23 3.18
C TYR A 101 -5.58 15.17 3.31
N TYR A 102 -5.19 14.50 2.22
CA TYR A 102 -4.14 13.47 2.29
C TYR A 102 -2.79 14.05 2.69
N LYS A 103 -2.41 15.20 2.16
CA LYS A 103 -1.18 15.89 2.58
C LYS A 103 -1.15 16.12 4.10
N SER A 104 -2.21 16.67 4.66
CA SER A 104 -2.31 16.94 6.11
C SER A 104 -2.29 15.64 6.92
N HIS A 105 -3.12 14.64 6.52
CA HIS A 105 -3.28 13.42 7.31
C HIS A 105 -2.07 12.49 7.25
N VAL A 106 -1.32 12.46 6.15
CA VAL A 106 -0.05 11.73 6.06
C VAL A 106 0.96 12.29 7.08
N LEU A 107 1.16 13.60 7.09
CA LEU A 107 2.08 14.21 8.05
C LEU A 107 1.64 13.97 9.50
N ARG A 108 0.37 14.17 9.81
CA ARG A 108 -0.18 13.98 11.15
C ARG A 108 -0.13 12.53 11.61
N ALA A 109 -0.40 11.57 10.71
CA ALA A 109 -0.29 10.15 11.00
C ALA A 109 1.13 9.74 11.41
N CYS A 110 2.15 10.35 10.79
CA CYS A 110 3.57 10.12 11.09
C CYS A 110 4.10 10.94 12.28
N THR A 111 3.34 11.96 12.74
CA THR A 111 3.79 12.87 13.79
C THR A 111 3.52 12.28 15.17
N LYS A 112 4.58 12.15 15.98
CA LYS A 112 4.49 11.68 17.37
C LYS A 112 3.58 12.59 18.19
N GLY A 113 2.61 11.98 18.87
CA GLY A 113 1.70 12.68 19.78
C GLY A 113 0.55 13.42 19.10
N ASP A 114 0.42 13.41 17.78
CA ASP A 114 -0.78 13.88 17.10
C ASP A 114 -1.99 12.97 17.45
N PRO A 115 -3.19 13.52 17.63
CA PRO A 115 -4.39 12.72 17.92
C PRO A 115 -4.70 11.62 16.89
N VAL A 116 -4.30 11.82 15.63
CA VAL A 116 -4.48 10.82 14.56
C VAL A 116 -3.19 10.06 14.24
N SER A 117 -2.14 10.20 15.08
CA SER A 117 -0.90 9.44 14.94
C SER A 117 -1.17 7.94 14.96
N VAL A 118 -0.61 7.25 13.98
CA VAL A 118 -0.76 5.78 13.85
C VAL A 118 0.28 5.00 14.63
N GLY A 119 1.14 5.70 15.37
CA GLY A 119 2.19 5.18 16.24
C GLY A 119 3.49 4.90 15.48
N ARG A 120 4.60 5.39 16.02
CA ARG A 120 5.93 5.00 15.57
C ARG A 120 6.21 3.56 15.97
N TYR A 121 7.07 2.89 15.24
CA TYR A 121 7.36 1.48 15.45
C TYR A 121 7.79 1.18 16.90
N GLU A 122 8.73 1.97 17.45
CA GLU A 122 9.23 1.84 18.81
C GLU A 122 8.15 2.11 19.87
N GLU A 123 7.27 3.08 19.63
CA GLU A 123 6.14 3.36 20.55
C GLU A 123 5.18 2.17 20.62
N LEU A 124 4.93 1.53 19.48
CA LEU A 124 4.06 0.35 19.44
C LEU A 124 4.71 -0.85 20.14
N GLN A 125 6.04 -1.02 19.99
CA GLN A 125 6.78 -2.06 20.73
C GLN A 125 6.72 -1.84 22.25
N GLU A 126 6.91 -0.61 22.70
CA GLU A 126 6.77 -0.25 24.12
C GLU A 126 5.35 -0.51 24.62
N MET A 127 4.32 -0.10 23.89
CA MET A 127 2.92 -0.33 24.25
C MET A 127 2.56 -1.81 24.30
N ALA A 128 3.10 -2.60 23.36
CA ALA A 128 2.86 -4.05 23.31
C ALA A 128 3.69 -4.84 24.33
N GLY A 129 4.78 -4.25 24.84
CA GLY A 129 5.76 -4.96 25.68
C GLY A 129 6.49 -6.08 24.93
N ASP A 130 6.56 -6.00 23.60
CA ASP A 130 7.15 -7.02 22.74
C ASP A 130 7.98 -6.36 21.63
N TYR A 131 9.30 -6.34 21.82
CA TYR A 131 10.26 -5.74 20.90
C TYR A 131 10.57 -6.60 19.66
N ASN A 132 10.02 -7.82 19.58
CA ASN A 132 10.13 -8.68 18.40
C ASN A 132 8.87 -8.69 17.54
N ARG A 133 7.85 -7.95 17.93
CA ARG A 133 6.56 -7.93 17.25
C ARG A 133 6.64 -7.16 15.94
N ALA A 134 6.11 -7.76 14.87
CA ALA A 134 5.74 -7.05 13.66
C ALA A 134 4.33 -6.46 13.81
N PHE A 135 4.11 -5.27 13.29
CA PHE A 135 2.84 -4.56 13.36
C PHE A 135 2.20 -4.44 11.98
N GLN A 136 0.87 -4.42 11.95
CA GLN A 136 0.08 -4.26 10.72
C GLN A 136 0.46 -2.98 9.96
N GLN A 137 0.87 -1.93 10.66
CA GLN A 137 1.31 -0.67 10.06
C GLN A 137 2.44 -0.84 9.03
N THR A 138 3.26 -1.89 9.12
CA THR A 138 4.29 -2.20 8.10
C THR A 138 3.68 -2.42 6.70
N VAL A 139 2.46 -2.94 6.62
CA VAL A 139 1.75 -3.09 5.34
C VAL A 139 1.32 -1.73 4.79
N GLU A 140 0.83 -0.88 5.67
CA GLU A 140 0.30 0.44 5.30
C GLU A 140 1.40 1.46 4.99
N THR A 141 2.61 1.33 5.57
CA THR A 141 3.75 2.18 5.17
C THR A 141 4.13 1.94 3.72
N CYS A 142 4.16 0.69 3.28
CA CYS A 142 4.38 0.35 1.88
C CYS A 142 3.30 0.97 0.96
N ALA A 143 2.03 0.87 1.35
CA ALA A 143 0.95 1.51 0.63
C ALA A 143 1.15 3.03 0.54
N LEU A 144 1.55 3.64 1.65
CA LEU A 144 1.80 5.07 1.77
C LEU A 144 2.91 5.54 0.81
N VAL A 145 4.06 4.85 0.80
CA VAL A 145 5.19 5.27 -0.06
C VAL A 145 4.87 5.13 -1.55
N ILE A 146 4.10 4.10 -1.94
CA ILE A 146 3.62 3.96 -3.32
C ILE A 146 2.72 5.14 -3.69
N CYS A 147 1.79 5.52 -2.83
CA CYS A 147 0.89 6.64 -3.08
C CYS A 147 1.65 7.97 -3.14
N LEU A 148 2.61 8.21 -2.24
CA LEU A 148 3.46 9.40 -2.26
C LEU A 148 4.32 9.48 -3.52
N TRP A 149 4.76 8.35 -4.05
CA TRP A 149 5.46 8.29 -5.32
C TRP A 149 4.55 8.62 -6.51
N VAL A 150 3.30 8.11 -6.52
CA VAL A 150 2.33 8.35 -7.59
C VAL A 150 1.95 9.83 -7.71
N CYS A 151 1.75 10.52 -6.58
CA CYS A 151 1.42 11.94 -6.54
C CYS A 151 2.55 12.78 -5.92
N LYS A 152 3.80 12.47 -6.33
CA LYS A 152 5.01 13.07 -5.76
C LYS A 152 5.01 14.59 -5.87
N GLU A 153 4.79 15.12 -7.05
CA GLU A 153 4.81 16.56 -7.31
C GLU A 153 3.69 17.30 -6.57
N GLU A 154 2.53 16.66 -6.43
CA GLU A 154 1.34 17.27 -5.84
C GLU A 154 1.35 17.23 -4.30
N ILE A 155 2.01 16.24 -3.69
CA ILE A 155 2.06 16.07 -2.23
C ILE A 155 3.49 16.03 -1.71
N TRP A 156 4.28 15.00 -2.02
CA TRP A 156 5.58 14.80 -1.40
C TRP A 156 6.52 16.00 -1.56
N ASP A 157 6.65 16.52 -2.77
CA ASP A 157 7.56 17.65 -3.07
C ASP A 157 7.07 18.98 -2.49
N THR A 158 5.83 19.04 -2.03
CA THR A 158 5.25 20.23 -1.39
C THR A 158 5.47 20.29 0.12
N TYR A 159 5.97 19.22 0.76
CA TYR A 159 6.38 19.26 2.17
C TYR A 159 7.69 20.02 2.33
N THR A 160 7.83 20.69 3.48
CA THR A 160 9.13 21.25 3.89
C THR A 160 10.13 20.13 4.21
N LYS A 161 11.40 20.48 4.32
CA LYS A 161 12.43 19.49 4.70
C LYS A 161 12.13 18.86 6.05
N GLU A 162 11.71 19.67 7.03
CA GLU A 162 11.37 19.25 8.39
C GLU A 162 10.17 18.30 8.39
N GLU A 163 9.14 18.57 7.57
CA GLU A 163 7.97 17.69 7.41
C GLU A 163 8.38 16.36 6.75
N LYS A 164 9.22 16.40 5.72
CA LYS A 164 9.79 15.20 5.09
C LYS A 164 10.60 14.38 6.08
N ASP A 165 11.39 15.02 6.94
CA ASP A 165 12.19 14.34 7.96
C ASP A 165 11.32 13.61 8.99
N VAL A 166 10.19 14.19 9.38
CA VAL A 166 9.21 13.53 10.27
C VAL A 166 8.64 12.26 9.62
N ILE A 167 8.26 12.35 8.36
CA ILE A 167 7.72 11.19 7.61
C ILE A 167 8.82 10.15 7.40
N ALA A 168 10.03 10.56 7.01
CA ALA A 168 11.15 9.65 6.78
C ALA A 168 11.58 8.91 8.05
N GLU A 169 11.63 9.60 9.21
CA GLU A 169 11.92 8.98 10.49
C GLU A 169 10.84 7.94 10.89
N PHE A 170 9.57 8.25 10.64
CA PHE A 170 8.46 7.31 10.83
C PHE A 170 8.62 6.07 9.94
N LEU A 171 8.85 6.25 8.65
CA LEU A 171 9.03 5.16 7.68
C LEU A 171 10.24 4.30 8.03
N ARG A 172 11.37 4.90 8.44
CA ARG A 172 12.59 4.18 8.82
C ARG A 172 12.34 3.20 9.97
N GLY A 173 11.55 3.56 10.97
CA GLY A 173 11.21 2.66 12.06
C GLY A 173 10.56 1.37 11.56
N TYR A 174 9.71 1.43 10.55
CA TYR A 174 9.07 0.26 9.93
C TYR A 174 9.97 -0.42 8.91
N ALA A 175 10.74 0.33 8.14
CA ALA A 175 11.69 -0.20 7.15
C ALA A 175 12.73 -1.12 7.80
N ASP A 176 13.31 -0.69 8.91
CA ASP A 176 14.34 -1.42 9.67
C ASP A 176 13.73 -2.37 10.71
N GLY A 177 12.43 -2.28 10.95
CA GLY A 177 11.72 -3.00 11.99
C GLY A 177 11.53 -4.49 11.72
N ASN A 178 11.14 -5.23 12.75
CA ASN A 178 10.81 -6.65 12.61
C ASN A 178 9.62 -6.83 11.66
N THR A 179 9.71 -7.86 10.84
CA THR A 179 8.70 -8.19 9.84
C THR A 179 8.31 -9.67 9.91
N VAL A 180 7.18 -10.00 9.32
CA VAL A 180 6.80 -11.39 9.11
C VAL A 180 7.64 -11.96 7.98
N PRO A 181 8.27 -13.15 8.13
CA PRO A 181 9.16 -13.74 7.12
C PRO A 181 8.38 -14.33 5.94
N GLN A 182 7.68 -13.47 5.23
CA GLN A 182 6.78 -13.75 4.11
C GLN A 182 6.84 -12.57 3.12
N ASN A 183 5.75 -12.33 2.37
CA ASN A 183 5.59 -11.18 1.49
C ASN A 183 5.83 -9.83 2.20
N TRP A 184 5.68 -9.74 3.51
CA TRP A 184 5.89 -8.50 4.26
C TRP A 184 7.31 -7.94 4.11
N ARG A 185 8.31 -8.78 3.84
CA ARG A 185 9.67 -8.32 3.52
C ARG A 185 9.69 -7.36 2.32
N LEU A 186 8.76 -7.50 1.38
CA LEU A 186 8.61 -6.57 0.25
C LEU A 186 8.14 -5.18 0.72
N PHE A 187 7.37 -5.10 1.80
CA PHE A 187 6.94 -3.82 2.35
C PHE A 187 8.12 -3.05 2.92
N ASN A 188 8.96 -3.71 3.76
CA ASN A 188 10.20 -3.11 4.25
C ASN A 188 11.12 -2.67 3.09
N MET A 189 11.27 -3.52 2.06
CA MET A 189 12.08 -3.19 0.87
C MET A 189 11.58 -1.95 0.14
N LEU A 190 10.26 -1.76 0.02
CA LEU A 190 9.69 -0.58 -0.65
C LEU A 190 9.82 0.68 0.20
N ASP A 191 9.67 0.59 1.52
CA ASP A 191 9.93 1.70 2.42
C ASP A 191 11.39 2.16 2.31
N MET A 192 12.35 1.22 2.36
CA MET A 192 13.78 1.51 2.17
C MET A 192 14.08 2.09 0.79
N ALA A 193 13.51 1.51 -0.27
CA ALA A 193 13.74 1.98 -1.63
C ALA A 193 13.22 3.41 -1.84
N PHE A 194 12.08 3.75 -1.26
CA PHE A 194 11.55 5.11 -1.27
C PHE A 194 12.47 6.07 -0.50
N LEU A 195 12.95 5.67 0.68
CA LEU A 195 13.88 6.48 1.46
C LEU A 195 15.20 6.75 0.71
N ASP A 196 15.81 5.73 0.10
CA ASP A 196 17.03 5.87 -0.73
C ASP A 196 16.79 6.80 -1.93
N MET A 197 15.67 6.63 -2.62
CA MET A 197 15.30 7.48 -3.77
C MET A 197 15.13 8.96 -3.37
N GLU A 198 14.66 9.23 -2.16
CA GLU A 198 14.49 10.58 -1.62
C GLU A 198 15.74 11.11 -0.88
N GLY A 199 16.87 10.38 -0.96
CA GLY A 199 18.18 10.81 -0.47
C GLY A 199 18.40 10.58 1.03
N TYR A 200 17.61 9.72 1.67
CA TYR A 200 17.84 9.28 3.03
C TYR A 200 18.72 8.02 3.07
N GLU A 201 19.58 7.93 4.07
CA GLU A 201 20.38 6.73 4.30
C GLU A 201 19.50 5.55 4.71
N ILE A 202 19.83 4.36 4.21
CA ILE A 202 19.17 3.08 4.54
C ILE A 202 20.21 2.06 4.99
N ASP A 203 19.77 0.99 5.65
CA ASP A 203 20.60 -0.17 5.95
C ASP A 203 20.61 -1.13 4.75
N GLU A 204 21.66 -1.06 3.94
CA GLU A 204 21.80 -1.89 2.73
C GLU A 204 21.94 -3.39 3.05
N GLU A 205 22.41 -3.77 4.26
CA GLU A 205 22.52 -5.17 4.66
C GLU A 205 21.14 -5.76 4.95
N ILE A 206 20.27 -4.99 5.63
CA ILE A 206 18.86 -5.35 5.86
C ILE A 206 18.13 -5.45 4.51
N MET A 207 18.30 -4.47 3.63
CA MET A 207 17.71 -4.49 2.29
C MET A 207 18.09 -5.75 1.52
N LEU A 208 19.38 -6.10 1.53
CA LEU A 208 19.91 -7.28 0.84
C LEU A 208 19.36 -8.59 1.44
N ASP A 209 19.28 -8.70 2.78
CA ASP A 209 18.68 -9.86 3.45
C ASP A 209 17.21 -10.05 3.04
N HIS A 210 16.45 -8.98 3.02
CA HIS A 210 15.05 -9.03 2.56
C HIS A 210 14.96 -9.51 1.11
N ALA A 211 15.72 -8.91 0.20
CA ALA A 211 15.67 -9.24 -1.21
C ALA A 211 16.10 -10.70 -1.51
N GLN A 212 17.15 -11.19 -0.85
CA GLN A 212 17.58 -12.57 -0.96
C GLN A 212 16.56 -13.55 -0.38
N SER A 213 15.93 -13.20 0.74
CA SER A 213 14.87 -14.00 1.34
C SER A 213 13.67 -14.13 0.42
N ILE A 214 13.26 -13.03 -0.23
CA ILE A 214 12.17 -13.05 -1.22
C ILE A 214 12.53 -13.98 -2.39
N LEU A 215 13.74 -13.91 -2.93
CA LEU A 215 14.18 -14.86 -3.98
C LEU A 215 14.11 -16.32 -3.51
N ALA A 216 14.45 -16.59 -2.26
CA ALA A 216 14.41 -17.93 -1.69
C ALA A 216 12.98 -18.50 -1.55
N TYR A 217 11.96 -17.66 -1.56
CA TYR A 217 10.55 -18.09 -1.54
C TYR A 217 10.03 -18.51 -2.91
N TYR A 218 10.80 -18.36 -3.97
CA TYR A 218 10.41 -18.77 -5.33
C TYR A 218 10.15 -20.27 -5.41
N ALA A 219 9.01 -20.64 -5.96
CA ALA A 219 8.54 -22.02 -6.06
C ALA A 219 8.54 -22.59 -7.49
N GLY A 220 8.83 -21.77 -8.50
CA GLY A 220 8.80 -22.12 -9.91
C GLY A 220 7.64 -21.45 -10.65
N ASP A 221 7.72 -21.38 -11.97
CA ASP A 221 6.67 -20.89 -12.89
C ASP A 221 6.10 -19.50 -12.56
N GLY A 222 6.93 -18.63 -11.96
CA GLY A 222 6.52 -17.29 -11.51
C GLY A 222 5.87 -17.26 -10.11
N TRP A 223 5.73 -18.39 -9.46
CA TRP A 223 5.08 -18.52 -8.16
C TRP A 223 6.04 -18.40 -6.99
N TYR A 224 5.54 -17.83 -5.90
CA TYR A 224 6.23 -17.71 -4.63
C TYR A 224 5.43 -18.35 -3.51
N ARG A 225 6.13 -18.87 -2.49
CA ARG A 225 5.51 -19.27 -1.24
C ARG A 225 5.47 -18.08 -0.29
N ASP A 226 4.32 -17.88 0.32
CA ASP A 226 4.11 -16.87 1.34
C ASP A 226 4.02 -17.55 2.71
N GLY A 227 5.18 -17.88 3.27
CA GLY A 227 5.29 -18.77 4.41
C GLY A 227 4.75 -20.16 4.09
N HIS A 228 3.70 -20.58 4.78
CA HIS A 228 3.02 -21.86 4.51
C HIS A 228 1.96 -21.76 3.39
N SER A 229 1.61 -20.56 2.98
CA SER A 229 0.58 -20.32 1.99
C SER A 229 1.13 -20.41 0.57
N PHE A 230 0.34 -21.00 -0.30
CA PHE A 230 0.58 -21.05 -1.74
C PHE A 230 -0.79 -20.91 -2.41
N ASP A 231 -1.17 -19.69 -2.72
CA ASP A 231 -2.51 -19.31 -3.14
C ASP A 231 -2.48 -18.10 -4.07
N TYR A 232 -3.65 -17.66 -4.51
CA TYR A 232 -3.78 -16.50 -5.38
C TYR A 232 -3.16 -15.24 -4.78
N TYR A 233 -3.32 -15.03 -3.48
CA TYR A 233 -2.71 -13.88 -2.79
C TYR A 233 -1.18 -13.90 -2.85
N SER A 234 -0.57 -15.08 -2.70
CA SER A 234 0.89 -15.25 -2.85
C SER A 234 1.36 -14.89 -4.26
N CYS A 235 0.53 -15.17 -5.28
CA CYS A 235 0.85 -14.83 -6.65
C CYS A 235 0.94 -13.31 -6.85
N TRP A 236 -0.14 -12.59 -6.55
CA TRP A 236 -0.16 -11.17 -6.89
C TRP A 236 0.74 -10.31 -6.00
N ALA A 237 0.88 -10.63 -4.70
CA ALA A 237 1.67 -9.81 -3.79
C ALA A 237 3.14 -9.68 -4.23
N PHE A 238 3.79 -10.81 -4.54
CA PHE A 238 5.17 -10.79 -4.98
C PHE A 238 5.33 -10.13 -6.37
N ASN A 239 4.39 -10.38 -7.28
CA ASN A 239 4.46 -9.87 -8.65
C ASN A 239 3.95 -8.43 -8.82
N VAL A 240 3.44 -7.79 -7.77
CA VAL A 240 3.14 -6.36 -7.75
C VAL A 240 4.29 -5.57 -7.13
N TYR A 241 4.75 -5.97 -5.95
CA TYR A 241 5.71 -5.16 -5.18
C TYR A 241 7.16 -5.32 -5.66
N ALA A 242 7.58 -6.51 -6.09
CA ALA A 242 8.94 -6.71 -6.58
C ALA A 242 9.26 -5.89 -7.85
N PRO A 243 8.38 -5.76 -8.85
CA PRO A 243 8.60 -4.86 -9.98
C PRO A 243 8.72 -3.37 -9.60
N ILE A 244 7.98 -2.92 -8.58
CA ILE A 244 8.10 -1.54 -8.08
C ILE A 244 9.47 -1.34 -7.43
N TRP A 245 9.91 -2.28 -6.59
CA TRP A 245 11.24 -2.26 -6.00
C TRP A 245 12.36 -2.27 -7.07
N ASN A 246 12.19 -3.08 -8.13
CA ASN A 246 13.11 -3.08 -9.25
C ASN A 246 13.27 -1.69 -9.86
N LEU A 247 12.15 -1.00 -10.07
CA LEU A 247 12.12 0.34 -10.66
C LEU A 247 12.80 1.39 -9.76
N TRP A 248 12.56 1.33 -8.44
CA TRP A 248 13.06 2.35 -7.52
C TRP A 248 14.50 2.12 -7.07
N TYR A 249 14.93 0.86 -6.97
CA TYR A 249 16.21 0.49 -6.37
C TYR A 249 16.94 -0.62 -7.13
N GLY A 250 16.23 -1.70 -7.46
CA GLY A 250 16.82 -2.96 -7.86
C GLY A 250 17.66 -2.87 -9.13
N TYR A 251 17.16 -2.22 -10.18
CA TYR A 251 17.89 -2.13 -11.46
C TYR A 251 19.22 -1.37 -11.32
N GLU A 252 19.30 -0.39 -10.44
CA GLU A 252 20.52 0.38 -10.24
C GLU A 252 21.47 -0.28 -9.23
N LYS A 253 20.96 -0.69 -8.08
CA LYS A 253 21.76 -1.11 -6.91
C LYS A 253 21.94 -2.61 -6.81
N GLN A 254 20.98 -3.42 -7.28
CA GLN A 254 20.97 -4.88 -7.16
C GLN A 254 20.51 -5.55 -8.48
N PRO A 255 21.21 -5.30 -9.61
CA PRO A 255 20.74 -5.69 -10.95
C PRO A 255 20.57 -7.21 -11.13
N TYR A 256 21.33 -8.04 -10.42
CA TYR A 256 21.18 -9.49 -10.47
C TYR A 256 19.84 -9.94 -9.84
N ILE A 257 19.49 -9.39 -8.68
CA ILE A 257 18.23 -9.69 -7.99
C ILE A 257 17.04 -9.15 -8.80
N ALA A 258 17.17 -7.93 -9.30
CA ALA A 258 16.15 -7.31 -10.15
C ALA A 258 15.85 -8.13 -11.41
N ALA A 259 16.89 -8.64 -12.09
CA ALA A 259 16.72 -9.50 -13.25
C ALA A 259 15.99 -10.82 -12.89
N LYS A 260 16.21 -11.37 -11.69
CA LYS A 260 15.49 -12.56 -11.23
C LYS A 260 14.01 -12.27 -10.95
N PHE A 261 13.69 -11.15 -10.30
CA PHE A 261 12.29 -10.75 -10.10
C PHE A 261 11.57 -10.52 -11.43
N GLU A 262 12.23 -9.88 -12.38
CA GLU A 262 11.67 -9.68 -13.72
C GLU A 262 11.45 -11.01 -14.46
N GLU A 263 12.43 -11.93 -14.45
CA GLU A 263 12.30 -13.28 -15.01
C GLU A 263 11.08 -14.02 -14.42
N HIS A 264 10.92 -13.97 -13.09
CA HIS A 264 9.84 -14.67 -12.39
C HIS A 264 8.47 -14.06 -12.73
N SER A 265 8.36 -12.72 -12.77
CA SER A 265 7.11 -12.05 -13.14
C SER A 265 6.73 -12.32 -14.59
N ASN A 266 7.70 -12.30 -15.52
CA ASN A 266 7.47 -12.65 -16.92
C ASN A 266 7.00 -14.10 -17.07
N LYS A 267 7.56 -15.01 -16.26
CA LYS A 267 7.15 -16.42 -16.26
C LYS A 267 5.71 -16.62 -15.80
N LEU A 268 5.29 -15.88 -14.77
CA LEU A 268 3.90 -15.91 -14.32
C LEU A 268 2.94 -15.47 -15.43
N MET A 269 3.28 -14.43 -16.18
CA MET A 269 2.40 -13.90 -17.24
C MET A 269 2.08 -14.90 -18.35
N GLU A 270 2.89 -15.93 -18.54
CA GLU A 270 2.62 -16.99 -19.53
C GLU A 270 1.32 -17.77 -19.21
N THR A 271 0.98 -17.88 -17.92
CA THR A 271 -0.19 -18.68 -17.48
C THR A 271 -1.20 -17.89 -16.66
N TYR A 272 -0.95 -16.59 -16.42
CA TYR A 272 -1.79 -15.78 -15.52
C TYR A 272 -3.25 -15.68 -16.02
N ALA A 273 -3.47 -15.64 -17.32
CA ALA A 273 -4.81 -15.61 -17.92
C ALA A 273 -5.67 -16.84 -17.55
N ASP A 274 -5.03 -17.99 -17.26
CA ASP A 274 -5.72 -19.23 -16.90
C ASP A 274 -6.38 -19.17 -15.50
N PHE A 275 -6.08 -18.12 -14.72
CA PHE A 275 -6.69 -17.87 -13.41
C PHE A 275 -8.06 -17.20 -13.48
N PHE A 276 -8.51 -16.82 -14.67
CA PHE A 276 -9.78 -16.14 -14.86
C PHE A 276 -10.75 -17.07 -15.61
N ASP A 277 -11.99 -17.09 -15.16
CA ASP A 277 -13.05 -17.74 -15.89
C ASP A 277 -13.52 -16.90 -17.11
N ARG A 278 -14.50 -17.40 -17.85
CA ARG A 278 -15.03 -16.72 -19.04
C ARG A 278 -15.74 -15.40 -18.73
N ASP A 279 -16.19 -15.22 -17.50
CA ASP A 279 -16.89 -14.03 -17.03
C ASP A 279 -15.91 -13.03 -16.38
N GLY A 280 -14.61 -13.37 -16.33
CA GLY A 280 -13.53 -12.52 -15.80
C GLY A 280 -13.35 -12.62 -14.29
N PHE A 281 -13.99 -13.58 -13.61
CA PHE A 281 -13.76 -13.84 -12.21
C PHE A 281 -12.50 -14.65 -11.99
N THR A 282 -11.72 -14.30 -10.96
CA THR A 282 -10.57 -15.10 -10.56
C THR A 282 -11.00 -16.42 -9.92
N ASN A 283 -10.17 -17.44 -10.05
CA ASN A 283 -10.35 -18.68 -9.30
C ASN A 283 -10.33 -18.38 -7.79
N MET A 284 -11.33 -18.87 -7.07
CA MET A 284 -11.41 -18.78 -5.61
C MET A 284 -10.42 -19.78 -5.00
N TRP A 285 -9.15 -19.42 -4.96
CA TRP A 285 -8.09 -20.25 -4.46
C TRP A 285 -7.29 -19.52 -3.36
N GLY A 286 -7.54 -19.94 -2.13
CA GLY A 286 -6.89 -19.42 -0.93
C GLY A 286 -7.55 -18.20 -0.32
N ARG A 287 -6.76 -17.41 0.39
CA ARG A 287 -7.21 -16.23 1.15
C ARG A 287 -7.40 -15.00 0.24
N SER A 288 -8.20 -14.06 0.71
CA SER A 288 -8.37 -12.71 0.14
C SER A 288 -8.86 -12.64 -1.31
N ASN A 289 -9.58 -13.67 -1.76
CA ASN A 289 -10.17 -13.74 -3.09
C ASN A 289 -11.70 -13.89 -3.07
N ILE A 290 -12.32 -13.30 -2.05
CA ILE A 290 -13.77 -13.24 -1.88
C ILE A 290 -14.24 -11.80 -2.06
#